data_1469d4685e28887faef7cf9adfa5f05c
#
_entry.id   1469d4685e28887faef7cf9adfa5f05c
#
_cell.length_a   1.000
_cell.length_b   1.000
_cell.length_c   1.000
_cell.angle_alpha   90.00
_cell.angle_beta   90.00
_cell.angle_gamma   90.00
#
_symmetry.space_group_name_H-M   'P 1'
#
loop_
_entity.id
_entity.type
_entity.pdbx_description
1 polymer ?
#
loop_
_entity_poly.entity_id
_entity_poly.type
_entity_poly.pdbx_seq_one_letter_code
_entity_poly.pdbx_strand_id
1 'polypeptide(L)'
;MRSVKHLILALTAAVALSPTLASAQTDISAVGVFGVWRNPKDSVHLEIKSCGTSTCGFVVWANAHAQEDARKGGTPKLVGAQLLRDFTPQKNGAWRGKVFVPDLNMTFSGTAEVLDANRLKAKGCVLVNVLCKSQIWTRVEDQASLSKAP
;
A
#
# COMPACT_ATOMS: atom_id res chain seq x y z
N MET A 1 -64.21 8.71 57.62
CA MET A 1 -64.57 9.56 56.47
C MET A 1 -63.33 9.85 55.64
N ARG A 2 -63.45 9.62 54.35
CA ARG A 2 -62.56 9.98 53.23
C ARG A 2 -61.16 9.36 53.22
N SER A 3 -61.18 8.22 52.52
CA SER A 3 -60.05 7.51 51.94
C SER A 3 -59.46 8.34 50.88
N VAL A 4 -58.12 8.58 50.83
CA VAL A 4 -57.38 9.12 49.68
C VAL A 4 -56.47 8.01 49.19
N LYS A 5 -56.85 7.48 48.08
CA LYS A 5 -56.05 6.47 47.31
C LYS A 5 -54.91 7.20 46.61
N HIS A 6 -53.66 6.94 46.99
CA HIS A 6 -52.48 7.38 46.23
C HIS A 6 -52.27 6.45 45.03
N LEU A 7 -52.49 6.97 43.84
CA LEU A 7 -52.17 6.36 42.57
C LEU A 7 -50.69 6.57 42.28
N ILE A 8 -49.90 5.51 42.40
CA ILE A 8 -48.47 5.55 42.04
C ILE A 8 -48.35 5.23 40.55
N LEU A 9 -48.01 6.23 39.77
CA LEU A 9 -47.71 6.10 38.34
C LEU A 9 -46.27 5.67 38.18
N ALA A 10 -46.04 4.40 37.84
CA ALA A 10 -44.72 3.88 37.54
C ALA A 10 -44.32 4.27 36.10
N LEU A 11 -43.36 5.19 36.00
CA LEU A 11 -42.76 5.60 34.69
C LEU A 11 -41.63 4.62 34.34
N THR A 12 -41.89 3.67 33.45
CA THR A 12 -40.84 2.80 32.91
C THR A 12 -40.09 3.51 31.80
N ALA A 13 -38.84 3.93 32.09
CA ALA A 13 -37.94 4.47 31.10
C ALA A 13 -37.36 3.32 30.25
N ALA A 14 -37.76 3.21 28.98
CA ALA A 14 -37.17 2.31 28.01
C ALA A 14 -35.85 2.91 27.50
N VAL A 15 -34.73 2.33 27.91
CA VAL A 15 -33.41 2.66 27.37
C VAL A 15 -33.25 1.97 26.02
N ALA A 16 -33.34 2.74 24.91
CA ALA A 16 -33.07 2.25 23.60
C ALA A 16 -31.53 2.15 23.37
N LEU A 17 -31.00 0.91 23.38
CA LEU A 17 -29.65 0.63 22.91
C LEU A 17 -29.61 0.79 21.40
N SER A 18 -29.08 1.91 20.90
CA SER A 18 -28.77 2.07 19.48
C SER A 18 -27.45 1.36 19.18
N PRO A 19 -27.41 0.39 18.22
CA PRO A 19 -26.15 -0.17 17.78
C PRO A 19 -25.39 0.89 16.99
N THR A 20 -24.26 1.36 17.52
CA THR A 20 -23.30 2.16 16.77
C THR A 20 -22.64 1.26 15.73
N LEU A 21 -23.06 1.40 14.46
CA LEU A 21 -22.35 0.85 13.32
C LEU A 21 -20.99 1.55 13.25
N ALA A 22 -19.94 0.88 13.73
CA ALA A 22 -18.58 1.29 13.50
C ALA A 22 -18.32 1.14 11.99
N SER A 23 -18.39 2.25 11.25
CA SER A 23 -17.96 2.30 9.86
C SER A 23 -16.46 2.02 9.84
N ALA A 24 -16.06 0.83 9.37
CA ALA A 24 -14.69 0.55 9.02
C ALA A 24 -14.31 1.51 7.87
N GLN A 25 -13.60 2.59 8.20
CA GLN A 25 -13.00 3.47 7.21
C GLN A 25 -11.90 2.65 6.53
N THR A 26 -12.23 2.07 5.38
CA THR A 26 -11.23 1.51 4.47
C THR A 26 -10.37 2.68 4.01
N ASP A 27 -9.10 2.68 4.40
CA ASP A 27 -8.15 3.74 4.08
C ASP A 27 -7.95 3.73 2.56
N ILE A 28 -8.61 4.65 1.84
CA ILE A 28 -8.61 4.74 0.37
C ILE A 28 -7.18 4.89 -0.15
N SER A 29 -6.28 5.49 0.64
CA SER A 29 -4.86 5.59 0.35
C SER A 29 -4.18 4.22 0.25
N ALA A 30 -4.57 3.26 1.10
CA ALA A 30 -4.01 1.90 1.07
C ALA A 30 -4.43 1.12 -0.19
N VAL A 31 -5.68 1.29 -0.62
CA VAL A 31 -6.19 0.63 -1.84
C VAL A 31 -5.49 1.16 -3.09
N GLY A 32 -5.12 2.45 -3.12
CA GLY A 32 -4.48 3.07 -4.27
C GLY A 32 -3.04 2.61 -4.52
N VAL A 33 -2.30 2.13 -3.49
CA VAL A 33 -0.91 1.69 -3.65
C VAL A 33 -0.80 0.24 -4.12
N PHE A 34 -1.81 -0.60 -3.83
CA PHE A 34 -1.78 -2.02 -4.17
C PHE A 34 -1.97 -2.26 -5.67
N GLY A 35 -1.36 -3.34 -6.17
CA GLY A 35 -1.41 -3.76 -7.56
C GLY A 35 -0.04 -3.86 -8.20
N VAL A 36 -0.01 -4.00 -9.52
CA VAL A 36 1.22 -4.16 -10.29
C VAL A 36 1.64 -2.83 -10.92
N TRP A 37 2.91 -2.50 -10.77
CA TRP A 37 3.51 -1.27 -11.23
C TRP A 37 4.75 -1.56 -12.06
N ARG A 38 4.89 -0.89 -13.21
CA ARG A 38 6.09 -0.96 -14.05
C ARG A 38 6.97 0.27 -13.87
N ASN A 39 8.27 0.06 -13.87
CA ASN A 39 9.23 1.16 -13.82
C ASN A 39 9.24 1.96 -15.16
N PRO A 40 9.84 3.17 -15.20
CA PRO A 40 9.86 4.01 -16.41
C PRO A 40 10.48 3.36 -17.65
N LYS A 41 11.39 2.40 -17.47
CA LYS A 41 12.05 1.68 -18.55
C LYS A 41 11.26 0.45 -19.01
N ASP A 42 10.14 0.14 -18.37
CA ASP A 42 9.38 -1.10 -18.58
C ASP A 42 10.28 -2.36 -18.52
N SER A 43 11.23 -2.33 -17.59
CA SER A 43 12.20 -3.42 -17.42
C SER A 43 11.91 -4.28 -16.19
N VAL A 44 11.10 -3.77 -15.24
CA VAL A 44 10.69 -4.46 -14.02
C VAL A 44 9.24 -4.12 -13.72
N HIS A 45 8.44 -5.15 -13.43
CA HIS A 45 7.10 -5.01 -12.85
C HIS A 45 7.11 -5.48 -11.40
N LEU A 46 6.55 -4.68 -10.53
CA LEU A 46 6.51 -4.85 -9.10
C LEU A 46 5.08 -4.98 -8.60
N GLU A 47 4.73 -6.09 -7.97
CA GLU A 47 3.46 -6.23 -7.26
C GLU A 47 3.59 -5.66 -5.85
N ILE A 48 2.76 -4.67 -5.52
CA ILE A 48 2.64 -4.11 -4.17
C ILE A 48 1.42 -4.71 -3.50
N LYS A 49 1.62 -5.29 -2.31
CA LYS A 49 0.58 -5.96 -1.53
C LYS A 49 0.79 -5.86 -0.03
N SER A 50 -0.22 -6.21 0.74
CA SER A 50 -0.12 -6.28 2.20
C SER A 50 0.79 -7.42 2.65
N CYS A 51 1.60 -7.16 3.69
CA CYS A 51 2.46 -8.12 4.38
C CYS A 51 2.22 -8.00 5.89
N GLY A 52 1.11 -8.52 6.38
CA GLY A 52 0.72 -8.36 7.78
C GLY A 52 0.38 -6.90 8.08
N THR A 53 1.15 -6.26 8.97
CA THR A 53 0.95 -4.86 9.38
C THR A 53 1.66 -3.84 8.47
N SER A 54 2.41 -4.30 7.48
CA SER A 54 3.17 -3.45 6.55
C SER A 54 2.81 -3.76 5.11
N THR A 55 3.37 -2.99 4.18
CA THR A 55 3.23 -3.17 2.73
C THR A 55 4.58 -3.60 2.15
N CYS A 56 4.54 -4.58 1.26
CA CYS A 56 5.68 -5.15 0.56
C CYS A 56 5.53 -4.99 -0.95
N GLY A 57 6.67 -5.04 -1.65
CA GLY A 57 6.70 -5.10 -3.11
C GLY A 57 7.61 -6.20 -3.61
N PHE A 58 7.10 -7.05 -4.49
CA PHE A 58 7.80 -8.18 -5.07
C PHE A 58 7.89 -8.06 -6.58
N VAL A 59 9.04 -8.38 -7.17
CA VAL A 59 9.18 -8.44 -8.63
C VAL A 59 8.37 -9.59 -9.17
N VAL A 60 7.40 -9.30 -10.02
CA VAL A 60 6.56 -10.30 -10.71
C VAL A 60 6.99 -10.55 -12.13
N TRP A 61 7.68 -9.59 -12.74
CA TRP A 61 8.27 -9.72 -14.07
C TRP A 61 9.49 -8.80 -14.20
N ALA A 62 10.49 -9.26 -14.93
CA ALA A 62 11.64 -8.47 -15.35
C ALA A 62 12.17 -8.95 -16.71
N ASN A 63 12.63 -8.00 -17.54
CA ASN A 63 13.24 -8.35 -18.80
C ASN A 63 14.64 -8.97 -18.60
N ALA A 64 15.21 -9.56 -19.66
CA ALA A 64 16.50 -10.25 -19.60
C ALA A 64 17.64 -9.33 -19.14
N HIS A 65 17.64 -8.07 -19.58
CA HIS A 65 18.66 -7.10 -19.19
C HIS A 65 18.65 -6.81 -17.68
N ALA A 66 17.46 -6.52 -17.12
CA ALA A 66 17.31 -6.26 -15.70
C ALA A 66 17.69 -7.48 -14.83
N GLN A 67 17.36 -8.69 -15.29
CA GLN A 67 17.76 -9.92 -14.61
C GLN A 67 19.29 -10.12 -14.64
N GLU A 68 19.93 -9.82 -15.76
CA GLU A 68 21.38 -9.90 -15.90
C GLU A 68 22.11 -8.87 -15.02
N ASP A 69 21.62 -7.62 -14.97
CA ASP A 69 22.19 -6.57 -14.12
C ASP A 69 22.06 -6.95 -12.63
N ALA A 70 20.90 -7.46 -12.22
CA ALA A 70 20.69 -7.95 -10.85
C ALA A 70 21.65 -9.11 -10.52
N ARG A 71 21.85 -10.04 -11.44
CA ARG A 71 22.76 -11.17 -11.27
C ARG A 71 24.21 -10.69 -11.09
N LYS A 72 24.65 -9.75 -11.92
CA LYS A 72 25.99 -9.12 -11.81
C LYS A 72 26.15 -8.36 -10.50
N GLY A 73 25.08 -7.74 -10.02
CA GLY A 73 25.04 -7.04 -8.75
C GLY A 73 24.99 -7.96 -7.50
N GLY A 74 24.89 -9.29 -7.68
CA GLY A 74 24.84 -10.24 -6.59
C GLY A 74 23.45 -10.73 -6.20
N THR A 75 22.44 -10.43 -7.04
CA THR A 75 21.06 -10.95 -6.89
C THR A 75 20.78 -11.98 -8.00
N PRO A 76 21.01 -13.28 -7.75
CA PRO A 76 20.96 -14.31 -8.81
C PRO A 76 19.55 -14.53 -9.36
N LYS A 77 18.50 -14.23 -8.59
CA LYS A 77 17.10 -14.37 -9.00
C LYS A 77 16.35 -13.09 -8.72
N LEU A 78 16.09 -12.27 -9.75
CA LEU A 78 15.37 -11.02 -9.63
C LEU A 78 13.85 -11.22 -9.51
N VAL A 79 13.25 -12.06 -10.36
CA VAL A 79 11.81 -12.36 -10.28
C VAL A 79 11.51 -13.10 -8.98
N GLY A 80 10.58 -12.59 -8.20
CA GLY A 80 10.26 -13.02 -6.84
C GLY A 80 11.04 -12.29 -5.74
N ALA A 81 12.04 -11.47 -6.08
CA ALA A 81 12.78 -10.69 -5.09
C ALA A 81 11.89 -9.61 -4.45
N GLN A 82 12.00 -9.45 -3.14
CA GLN A 82 11.31 -8.39 -2.40
C GLN A 82 12.11 -7.10 -2.46
N LEU A 83 11.61 -6.11 -3.22
CA LEU A 83 12.25 -4.80 -3.35
C LEU A 83 11.76 -3.81 -2.31
N LEU A 84 10.45 -3.80 -2.00
CA LEU A 84 9.90 -2.93 -0.95
C LEU A 84 9.70 -3.74 0.32
N ARG A 85 10.24 -3.23 1.43
CA ARG A 85 10.21 -3.89 2.73
C ARG A 85 9.71 -2.92 3.80
N ASP A 86 8.79 -3.37 4.64
CA ASP A 86 8.30 -2.66 5.81
C ASP A 86 7.75 -1.25 5.50
N PHE A 87 7.08 -1.10 4.36
CA PHE A 87 6.46 0.16 4.02
C PHE A 87 5.22 0.38 4.87
N THR A 88 5.18 1.52 5.57
CA THR A 88 4.08 1.94 6.42
C THR A 88 3.54 3.31 5.99
N PRO A 89 2.22 3.54 6.11
CA PRO A 89 1.63 4.82 5.75
C PRO A 89 2.09 5.92 6.72
N GLN A 90 2.29 7.11 6.18
CA GLN A 90 2.66 8.32 6.92
C GLN A 90 1.46 9.28 6.95
N LYS A 91 1.46 10.21 7.91
CA LYS A 91 0.38 11.21 8.07
C LYS A 91 0.16 12.10 6.84
N ASN A 92 1.17 12.26 5.98
CA ASN A 92 1.11 13.05 4.75
C ASN A 92 0.63 12.26 3.52
N GLY A 93 0.12 11.04 3.70
CA GLY A 93 -0.35 10.18 2.61
C GLY A 93 0.74 9.43 1.85
N ALA A 94 2.02 9.67 2.14
CA ALA A 94 3.11 8.89 1.59
C ALA A 94 3.33 7.59 2.38
N TRP A 95 4.07 6.67 1.80
CA TRP A 95 4.53 5.43 2.42
C TRP A 95 6.03 5.49 2.62
N ARG A 96 6.53 5.01 3.73
CA ARG A 96 7.96 4.96 4.04
C ARG A 96 8.40 3.56 4.45
N GLY A 97 9.57 3.15 3.95
CA GLY A 97 10.14 1.84 4.26
C GLY A 97 11.56 1.70 3.74
N LYS A 98 11.94 0.46 3.44
CA LYS A 98 13.24 0.10 2.88
C LYS A 98 13.09 -0.36 1.43
N VAL A 99 14.01 0.07 0.58
CA VAL A 99 14.09 -0.31 -0.84
C VAL A 99 15.37 -1.10 -1.05
N PHE A 100 15.23 -2.35 -1.48
CA PHE A 100 16.34 -3.16 -1.94
C PHE A 100 16.60 -2.88 -3.43
N VAL A 101 17.84 -2.63 -3.78
CA VAL A 101 18.31 -2.37 -5.15
C VAL A 101 19.19 -3.55 -5.60
N PRO A 102 18.65 -4.46 -6.45
CA PRO A 102 19.27 -5.74 -6.77
C PRO A 102 20.63 -5.65 -7.48
N ASP A 103 20.78 -4.69 -8.38
CA ASP A 103 22.00 -4.45 -9.16
C ASP A 103 23.14 -3.86 -8.31
N LEU A 104 22.83 -3.32 -7.15
CA LEU A 104 23.82 -2.86 -6.16
C LEU A 104 23.94 -3.80 -4.95
N ASN A 105 23.02 -4.75 -4.81
CA ASN A 105 22.85 -5.59 -3.62
C ASN A 105 22.81 -4.78 -2.31
N MET A 106 22.13 -3.64 -2.36
CA MET A 106 22.07 -2.70 -1.24
C MET A 106 20.62 -2.34 -0.89
N THR A 107 20.39 -1.99 0.36
CA THR A 107 19.10 -1.54 0.87
C THR A 107 19.19 -0.10 1.33
N PHE A 108 18.25 0.73 0.86
CA PHE A 108 18.18 2.16 1.16
C PHE A 108 16.85 2.51 1.84
N SER A 109 16.79 3.69 2.44
CA SER A 109 15.50 4.26 2.85
C SER A 109 14.74 4.76 1.62
N GLY A 110 13.42 4.54 1.59
CA GLY A 110 12.59 4.93 0.47
C GLY A 110 11.22 5.43 0.90
N THR A 111 10.60 6.17 -0.02
CA THR A 111 9.21 6.59 0.08
C THR A 111 8.47 6.25 -1.20
N ALA A 112 7.18 5.99 -1.08
CA ALA A 112 6.26 5.83 -2.19
C ALA A 112 5.06 6.76 -1.98
N GLU A 113 4.57 7.37 -3.05
CA GLU A 113 3.45 8.31 -3.04
C GLU A 113 2.56 8.02 -4.25
N VAL A 114 1.30 7.72 -4.01
CA VAL A 114 0.31 7.57 -5.08
C VAL A 114 -0.07 8.96 -5.57
N LEU A 115 0.27 9.27 -6.83
CA LEU A 115 -0.04 10.57 -7.44
C LEU A 115 -1.46 10.59 -8.00
N ASP A 116 -1.89 9.47 -8.58
CA ASP A 116 -3.23 9.21 -9.10
C ASP A 116 -3.45 7.69 -9.28
N ALA A 117 -4.57 7.30 -9.88
CA ALA A 117 -4.91 5.89 -10.09
C ALA A 117 -3.84 5.10 -10.85
N ASN A 118 -3.05 5.75 -11.73
CA ASN A 118 -2.13 5.11 -12.64
C ASN A 118 -0.66 5.50 -12.45
N ARG A 119 -0.35 6.40 -11.50
CA ARG A 119 1.02 6.88 -11.27
C ARG A 119 1.40 6.79 -9.80
N LEU A 120 2.55 6.18 -9.57
CA LEU A 120 3.20 6.04 -8.27
C LEU A 120 4.59 6.67 -8.34
N LYS A 121 4.88 7.61 -7.46
CA LYS A 121 6.23 8.18 -7.30
C LYS A 121 7.00 7.38 -6.26
N ALA A 122 8.05 6.71 -6.69
CA ALA A 122 9.00 6.04 -5.81
C ALA A 122 10.27 6.88 -5.66
N LYS A 123 10.76 7.05 -4.44
CA LYS A 123 11.99 7.79 -4.12
C LYS A 123 12.84 6.94 -3.19
N GLY A 124 14.09 6.75 -3.55
CA GLY A 124 15.13 6.13 -2.71
C GLY A 124 16.23 7.14 -2.39
N CYS A 125 16.74 7.13 -1.16
CA CYS A 125 17.80 8.02 -0.72
C CYS A 125 18.98 7.24 -0.14
N VAL A 126 20.18 7.56 -0.63
CA VAL A 126 21.47 7.17 -0.04
C VAL A 126 21.86 8.26 0.95
N LEU A 127 22.32 7.89 2.15
CA LEU A 127 22.63 8.84 3.22
C LEU A 127 21.40 9.73 3.54
N VAL A 128 20.83 9.54 4.69
CA VAL A 128 19.60 10.16 5.18
C VAL A 128 19.31 11.53 4.53
N ASN A 129 18.46 11.52 3.47
CA ASN A 129 17.98 12.70 2.72
C ASN A 129 19.01 13.50 1.87
N VAL A 130 20.24 13.04 1.69
CA VAL A 130 21.27 13.85 0.99
C VAL A 130 21.35 13.52 -0.50
N LEU A 131 21.28 12.27 -0.90
CA LEU A 131 21.31 11.87 -2.31
C LEU A 131 20.10 10.99 -2.62
N CYS A 132 19.09 11.59 -3.20
CA CYS A 132 17.83 10.89 -3.52
C CYS A 132 17.60 10.82 -5.02
N LYS A 133 17.11 9.66 -5.48
CA LYS A 133 16.57 9.48 -6.84
C LYS A 133 15.09 9.16 -6.75
N SER A 134 14.30 9.77 -7.61
CA SER A 134 12.87 9.49 -7.76
C SER A 134 12.55 8.99 -9.16
N GLN A 135 11.55 8.12 -9.23
CA GLN A 135 11.00 7.57 -10.47
C GLN A 135 9.48 7.60 -10.40
N ILE A 136 8.83 7.78 -11.54
CA ILE A 136 7.39 7.61 -11.69
C ILE A 136 7.14 6.23 -12.26
N TRP A 137 6.45 5.40 -11.49
CA TRP A 137 6.01 4.08 -11.90
C TRP A 137 4.58 4.17 -12.40
N THR A 138 4.25 3.39 -13.42
CA THR A 138 2.93 3.38 -14.04
C THR A 138 2.24 2.06 -13.67
N ARG A 139 0.95 2.13 -13.36
CA ARG A 139 0.14 0.95 -13.09
C ARG A 139 0.07 0.06 -14.33
N VAL A 140 0.29 -1.24 -14.13
CA VAL A 140 0.00 -2.24 -15.16
C VAL A 140 -1.47 -2.58 -15.02
N GLU A 141 -2.27 -2.23 -16.03
CA GLU A 141 -3.66 -2.66 -16.09
C GLU A 141 -3.69 -4.15 -16.39
N ASP A 142 -4.44 -4.91 -15.60
CA ASP A 142 -4.68 -6.32 -15.90
C ASP A 142 -5.36 -6.42 -17.26
N GLN A 143 -4.71 -7.10 -18.22
CA GLN A 143 -5.31 -7.38 -19.53
C GLN A 143 -6.65 -8.13 -19.42
N ALA A 144 -6.91 -8.78 -18.30
CA ALA A 144 -8.19 -9.40 -17.98
C ALA A 144 -9.34 -8.39 -17.85
N SER A 145 -9.08 -7.13 -17.51
CA SER A 145 -10.11 -6.09 -17.44
C SER A 145 -10.48 -5.52 -18.82
N LEU A 146 -9.56 -5.56 -19.79
CA LEU A 146 -9.80 -5.10 -21.15
C LEU A 146 -10.61 -6.11 -21.99
N SER A 147 -10.59 -7.40 -21.63
CA SER A 147 -11.41 -8.43 -22.30
C SER A 147 -12.88 -8.45 -21.87
N LYS A 148 -13.28 -7.62 -20.92
CA LYS A 148 -14.64 -7.55 -20.36
C LYS A 148 -15.37 -6.24 -20.69
N ALA A 149 -14.85 -5.45 -21.64
CA ALA A 149 -15.60 -4.33 -22.21
C ALA A 149 -16.59 -4.87 -23.25
N PRO A 150 -17.88 -4.48 -23.17
CA PRO A 150 -18.94 -4.96 -24.05
C PRO A 150 -18.79 -4.47 -25.51
#